data_b8e8f6c0e3945f3b41867abf6d780194
#
_entry.id   b8e8f6c0e3945f3b41867abf6d780194
#
_cell.length_a   1.000
_cell.length_b   1.000
_cell.length_c   1.000
_cell.angle_alpha   90.00
_cell.angle_beta   90.00
_cell.angle_gamma   90.00
#
_symmetry.space_group_name_H-M   'P 1'
#
loop_
_entity.id
_entity.type
_entity.pdbx_description
1 polymer ?
#
loop_
_entity_poly.entity_id
_entity_poly.type
_entity_poly.pdbx_seq_one_letter_code
_entity_poly.pdbx_strand_id
1 'polypeptide(L)'
;GSAALTALALLASYIEEVKIGMQHVGQSSLELADGTMKAVADANILDLMDYFQVTLMNPNVLVGAFIGAMMAFLFCGLTMNAVGRAAQSMVEEVRRQFREIKGILEGKATPNYARCVAISTKGAQREMLFPSVLAILAPIAVGFIFGVAGVMGLLIGSLSAGFVLAVFMANSGGAWDNAKKFIEEGNLGGKGSDNHK
;
A
#
# COMPACT_ATOMS: atom_id res chain seq x y z
N GLY A 1 -5.99 5.23 -10.72
CA GLY A 1 -7.06 6.23 -10.53
C GLY A 1 -8.05 5.84 -9.44
N SER A 2 -8.74 4.69 -9.55
CA SER A 2 -9.78 4.29 -8.58
C SER A 2 -9.26 4.12 -7.15
N ALA A 3 -8.08 3.50 -6.98
CA ALA A 3 -7.48 3.32 -5.65
C ALA A 3 -7.18 4.65 -4.94
N ALA A 4 -6.72 5.66 -5.67
CA ALA A 4 -6.48 6.99 -5.11
C ALA A 4 -7.78 7.69 -4.68
N LEU A 5 -8.84 7.56 -5.49
CA LEU A 5 -10.17 8.09 -5.15
C LEU A 5 -10.76 7.37 -3.92
N THR A 6 -10.58 6.05 -3.82
CA THR A 6 -10.98 5.28 -2.64
C THR A 6 -10.23 5.74 -1.39
N ALA A 7 -8.92 5.99 -1.48
CA ALA A 7 -8.14 6.48 -0.36
C ALA A 7 -8.59 7.87 0.10
N LEU A 8 -8.95 8.76 -0.82
CA LEU A 8 -9.53 10.08 -0.49
C LEU A 8 -10.91 9.95 0.18
N ALA A 9 -11.75 9.02 -0.28
CA ALA A 9 -13.04 8.75 0.35
C ALA A 9 -12.87 8.20 1.77
N LEU A 10 -11.89 7.32 1.99
CA LEU A 10 -11.58 6.80 3.33
C LEU A 10 -11.01 7.88 4.27
N LEU A 11 -10.26 8.84 3.75
CA LEU A 11 -9.84 10.01 4.53
C LEU A 11 -11.05 10.83 5.01
N ALA A 12 -12.03 11.05 4.12
CA ALA A 12 -13.28 11.72 4.51
C ALA A 12 -14.06 10.92 5.56
N SER A 13 -14.14 9.59 5.43
CA SER A 13 -14.74 8.71 6.44
C SER A 13 -14.04 8.79 7.79
N TYR A 14 -12.71 8.87 7.81
CA TYR A 14 -11.95 9.04 9.06
C TYR A 14 -12.35 10.31 9.80
N ILE A 15 -12.58 11.40 9.09
CA ILE A 15 -13.03 12.68 9.68
C ILE A 15 -14.39 12.53 10.35
N GLU A 16 -15.33 11.82 9.72
CA GLU A 16 -16.63 11.52 10.34
C GLU A 16 -16.50 10.61 11.57
N GLU A 17 -15.61 9.62 11.54
CA GLU A 17 -15.33 8.78 12.72
C GLU A 17 -14.72 9.58 13.88
N VAL A 18 -13.89 10.58 13.60
CA VAL A 18 -13.36 11.49 14.63
C VAL A 18 -14.52 12.27 15.30
N LYS A 19 -15.49 12.78 14.52
CA LYS A 19 -16.69 13.45 15.08
C LYS A 19 -17.50 12.53 15.98
N ILE A 20 -17.75 11.31 15.52
CA ILE A 20 -18.48 10.28 16.29
C ILE A 20 -17.71 9.97 17.60
N GLY A 21 -16.39 9.80 17.51
CA GLY A 21 -15.55 9.56 18.67
C GLY A 21 -15.60 10.69 19.69
N MET A 22 -15.58 11.95 19.25
CA MET A 22 -15.72 13.11 20.14
C MET A 22 -17.07 13.12 20.86
N GLN A 23 -18.16 12.83 20.15
CA GLN A 23 -19.50 12.74 20.74
C GLN A 23 -19.59 11.61 21.78
N HIS A 24 -18.97 10.45 21.53
CA HIS A 24 -18.96 9.32 22.46
C HIS A 24 -18.21 9.62 23.77
N VAL A 25 -17.20 10.49 23.75
CA VAL A 25 -16.52 10.96 24.97
C VAL A 25 -17.20 12.16 25.63
N GLY A 26 -18.41 12.53 25.16
CA GLY A 26 -19.22 13.59 25.75
C GLY A 26 -18.89 15.00 25.25
N GLN A 27 -18.03 15.13 24.23
CA GLN A 27 -17.69 16.41 23.62
C GLN A 27 -18.73 16.78 22.56
N SER A 28 -19.65 17.67 22.90
CA SER A 28 -20.76 18.08 22.02
C SER A 28 -20.45 19.34 21.21
N SER A 29 -19.43 20.13 21.61
CA SER A 29 -19.07 21.39 20.97
C SER A 29 -17.56 21.54 20.80
N LEU A 30 -17.17 22.31 19.78
CA LEU A 30 -15.80 22.71 19.46
C LEU A 30 -15.64 24.20 19.72
N GLU A 31 -14.54 24.59 20.33
CA GLU A 31 -14.10 25.98 20.37
C GLU A 31 -13.09 26.18 19.24
N LEU A 32 -13.45 26.98 18.24
CA LEU A 32 -12.61 27.31 17.10
C LEU A 32 -11.59 28.40 17.48
N ALA A 33 -10.55 28.57 16.67
CA ALA A 33 -9.46 29.54 16.93
C ALA A 33 -9.95 30.98 17.02
N ASP A 34 -11.08 31.32 16.42
CA ASP A 34 -11.75 32.62 16.51
C ASP A 34 -12.60 32.80 17.78
N GLY A 35 -12.64 31.78 18.67
CA GLY A 35 -13.44 31.78 19.91
C GLY A 35 -14.90 31.41 19.69
N THR A 36 -15.34 31.05 18.48
CA THR A 36 -16.69 30.61 18.24
C THR A 36 -16.91 29.18 18.70
N MET A 37 -18.09 28.92 19.34
CA MET A 37 -18.49 27.57 19.72
C MET A 37 -19.38 26.98 18.64
N LYS A 38 -19.03 25.80 18.16
CA LYS A 38 -19.78 25.08 17.14
C LYS A 38 -20.09 23.65 17.59
N ALA A 39 -21.31 23.18 17.31
CA ALA A 39 -21.64 21.79 17.63
C ALA A 39 -20.80 20.82 16.78
N VAL A 40 -20.30 19.74 17.40
CA VAL A 40 -19.49 18.71 16.70
C VAL A 40 -20.26 18.12 15.51
N ALA A 41 -21.59 17.94 15.66
CA ALA A 41 -22.43 17.43 14.57
C ALA A 41 -22.41 18.32 13.32
N ASP A 42 -22.37 19.65 13.51
CA ASP A 42 -22.41 20.64 12.43
C ASP A 42 -21.02 21.07 11.96
N ALA A 43 -19.96 20.54 12.59
CA ALA A 43 -18.60 20.84 12.24
C ALA A 43 -18.25 20.29 10.85
N ASN A 44 -17.64 21.13 10.02
CA ASN A 44 -17.09 20.72 8.74
C ASN A 44 -15.60 20.33 8.89
N ILE A 45 -14.97 19.90 7.78
CA ILE A 45 -13.57 19.48 7.79
C ILE A 45 -12.63 20.62 8.23
N LEU A 46 -12.90 21.86 7.85
CA LEU A 46 -12.06 23.01 8.21
C LEU A 46 -12.13 23.30 9.70
N ASP A 47 -13.32 23.21 10.29
CA ASP A 47 -13.52 23.39 11.74
C ASP A 47 -12.72 22.35 12.54
N LEU A 48 -12.70 21.10 12.09
CA LEU A 48 -11.91 20.04 12.72
C LEU A 48 -10.42 20.23 12.53
N MET A 49 -9.99 20.66 11.34
CA MET A 49 -8.59 20.99 11.08
C MET A 49 -8.11 22.15 11.96
N ASP A 50 -8.95 23.15 12.17
CA ASP A 50 -8.66 24.27 13.05
C ASP A 50 -8.57 23.81 14.51
N TYR A 51 -9.58 23.07 14.99
CA TYR A 51 -9.64 22.53 16.35
C TYR A 51 -8.44 21.64 16.69
N PHE A 52 -8.07 20.71 15.82
CA PHE A 52 -6.93 19.82 16.02
C PHE A 52 -5.59 20.43 15.57
N GLN A 53 -5.62 21.68 15.14
CA GLN A 53 -4.42 22.40 14.63
C GLN A 53 -3.68 21.61 13.53
N VAL A 54 -4.43 21.10 12.55
CA VAL A 54 -3.88 20.31 11.46
C VAL A 54 -3.23 21.24 10.42
N THR A 55 -2.05 21.69 10.76
CA THR A 55 -1.22 22.56 9.91
C THR A 55 0.17 21.96 9.77
N LEU A 56 0.86 22.27 8.69
CA LEU A 56 2.26 21.84 8.48
C LEU A 56 3.24 22.39 9.53
N MET A 57 2.84 23.45 10.25
CA MET A 57 3.65 24.01 11.34
C MET A 57 3.46 23.24 12.66
N ASN A 58 2.44 22.38 12.75
CA ASN A 58 2.24 21.51 13.91
C ASN A 58 3.24 20.34 13.85
N PRO A 59 4.15 20.17 14.82
CA PRO A 59 5.13 19.10 14.82
C PRO A 59 4.49 17.70 14.74
N ASN A 60 3.35 17.48 15.39
CA ASN A 60 2.66 16.19 15.40
C ASN A 60 2.17 15.83 13.99
N VAL A 61 1.63 16.81 13.25
CA VAL A 61 1.21 16.61 11.84
C VAL A 61 2.42 16.31 10.97
N LEU A 62 3.51 17.05 11.14
CA LEU A 62 4.72 16.89 10.34
C LEU A 62 5.37 15.51 10.58
N VAL A 63 5.51 15.11 11.84
CA VAL A 63 6.05 13.78 12.20
C VAL A 63 5.13 12.69 11.67
N GLY A 64 3.81 12.83 11.84
CA GLY A 64 2.83 11.92 11.26
C GLY A 64 2.99 11.77 9.74
N ALA A 65 3.15 12.89 9.02
CA ALA A 65 3.33 12.87 7.58
C ALA A 65 4.62 12.16 7.15
N PHE A 66 5.73 12.35 7.86
CA PHE A 66 6.96 11.61 7.59
C PHE A 66 6.82 10.11 7.86
N ILE A 67 6.17 9.73 8.95
CA ILE A 67 5.88 8.32 9.25
C ILE A 67 4.99 7.73 8.14
N GLY A 68 3.95 8.45 7.73
CA GLY A 68 3.06 8.01 6.64
C GLY A 68 3.78 7.82 5.32
N ALA A 69 4.61 8.77 4.92
CA ALA A 69 5.44 8.65 3.73
C ALA A 69 6.41 7.46 3.81
N MET A 70 7.10 7.31 4.95
CA MET A 70 7.98 6.16 5.21
C MET A 70 7.22 4.84 5.11
N MET A 71 6.00 4.76 5.64
CA MET A 71 5.17 3.55 5.60
C MET A 71 4.85 3.13 4.16
N ALA A 72 4.61 4.06 3.24
CA ALA A 72 4.37 3.74 1.84
C ALA A 72 5.58 3.04 1.20
N PHE A 73 6.79 3.54 1.43
CA PHE A 73 8.02 2.92 0.93
C PHE A 73 8.32 1.59 1.61
N LEU A 74 8.15 1.51 2.93
CA LEU A 74 8.35 0.29 3.70
C LEU A 74 7.41 -0.82 3.22
N PHE A 75 6.12 -0.53 3.08
CA PHE A 75 5.13 -1.46 2.56
C PHE A 75 5.49 -1.94 1.15
N CYS A 76 5.92 -1.03 0.29
CA CYS A 76 6.34 -1.36 -1.07
C CYS A 76 7.55 -2.30 -1.08
N GLY A 77 8.58 -2.01 -0.28
CA GLY A 77 9.76 -2.86 -0.16
C GLY A 77 9.44 -4.27 0.38
N LEU A 78 8.57 -4.35 1.38
CA LEU A 78 8.11 -5.63 1.95
C LEU A 78 7.34 -6.45 0.92
N THR A 79 6.42 -5.83 0.18
CA THR A 79 5.61 -6.53 -0.84
C THR A 79 6.46 -6.96 -2.04
N MET A 80 7.42 -6.17 -2.48
CA MET A 80 8.35 -6.57 -3.55
C MET A 80 9.18 -7.80 -3.15
N ASN A 81 9.73 -7.81 -1.95
CA ASN A 81 10.46 -8.97 -1.44
C ASN A 81 9.56 -10.21 -1.29
N ALA A 82 8.32 -10.02 -0.85
CA ALA A 82 7.32 -11.07 -0.72
C ALA A 82 6.99 -11.71 -2.08
N VAL A 83 6.75 -10.88 -3.10
CA VAL A 83 6.50 -11.35 -4.48
C VAL A 83 7.71 -12.12 -5.00
N GLY A 84 8.93 -11.63 -4.75
CA GLY A 84 10.16 -12.32 -5.14
C GLY A 84 10.27 -13.74 -4.56
N ARG A 85 9.98 -13.89 -3.24
CA ARG A 85 9.99 -15.21 -2.58
C ARG A 85 8.89 -16.14 -3.10
N ALA A 86 7.69 -15.62 -3.32
CA ALA A 86 6.58 -16.40 -3.88
C ALA A 86 6.88 -16.85 -5.32
N ALA A 87 7.44 -15.97 -6.13
CA ALA A 87 7.87 -16.27 -7.49
C ALA A 87 8.96 -17.35 -7.52
N GLN A 88 9.94 -17.27 -6.63
CA GLN A 88 10.99 -18.30 -6.52
C GLN A 88 10.41 -19.69 -6.23
N SER A 89 9.48 -19.80 -5.29
CA SER A 89 8.80 -21.05 -4.98
C SER A 89 8.02 -21.62 -6.18
N MET A 90 7.42 -20.74 -6.98
CA MET A 90 6.74 -21.14 -8.21
C MET A 90 7.72 -21.66 -9.27
N VAL A 91 8.85 -20.98 -9.46
CA VAL A 91 9.92 -21.41 -10.39
C VAL A 91 10.46 -22.78 -9.99
N GLU A 92 10.66 -23.03 -8.71
CA GLU A 92 11.13 -24.34 -8.21
C GLU A 92 10.12 -25.45 -8.50
N GLU A 93 8.83 -25.19 -8.31
CA GLU A 93 7.77 -26.16 -8.62
C GLU A 93 7.68 -26.43 -10.13
N VAL A 94 7.77 -25.41 -10.97
CA VAL A 94 7.78 -25.57 -12.42
C VAL A 94 8.99 -26.42 -12.87
N ARG A 95 10.18 -26.11 -12.34
CA ARG A 95 11.40 -26.88 -12.63
C ARG A 95 11.28 -28.33 -12.15
N ARG A 96 10.64 -28.57 -10.99
CA ARG A 96 10.36 -29.93 -10.49
C ARG A 96 9.45 -30.67 -11.47
N GLN A 97 8.36 -30.06 -11.91
CA GLN A 97 7.43 -30.70 -12.85
C GLN A 97 8.11 -31.08 -14.17
N PHE A 98 8.95 -30.21 -14.71
CA PHE A 98 9.72 -30.55 -15.93
C PHE A 98 10.69 -31.71 -15.74
N ARG A 99 11.24 -31.92 -14.54
CA ARG A 99 12.13 -33.04 -14.26
C ARG A 99 11.40 -34.35 -14.02
N GLU A 100 10.26 -34.28 -13.32
CA GLU A 100 9.57 -35.49 -12.80
C GLU A 100 8.45 -35.98 -13.71
N ILE A 101 7.77 -35.09 -14.43
CA ILE A 101 6.67 -35.46 -15.32
C ILE A 101 7.18 -35.57 -16.76
N LYS A 102 7.41 -36.79 -17.20
CA LYS A 102 7.85 -37.04 -18.59
C LYS A 102 6.79 -36.66 -19.58
N GLY A 103 7.18 -35.98 -20.65
CA GLY A 103 6.28 -35.59 -21.75
C GLY A 103 5.65 -34.21 -21.64
N ILE A 104 5.91 -33.41 -20.57
CA ILE A 104 5.43 -32.03 -20.52
C ILE A 104 6.01 -31.19 -21.65
N LEU A 105 7.33 -31.26 -21.88
CA LEU A 105 8.03 -30.51 -22.94
C LEU A 105 7.55 -30.92 -24.34
N GLU A 106 7.10 -32.15 -24.49
CA GLU A 106 6.60 -32.71 -25.74
C GLU A 106 5.08 -32.48 -25.92
N GLY A 107 4.41 -31.83 -24.97
CA GLY A 107 2.96 -31.62 -25.00
C GLY A 107 2.12 -32.91 -24.78
N LYS A 108 2.76 -34.00 -24.35
CA LYS A 108 2.07 -35.31 -24.12
C LYS A 108 1.52 -35.48 -22.69
N ALA A 109 1.98 -34.65 -21.75
CA ALA A 109 1.52 -34.70 -20.36
C ALA A 109 1.04 -33.31 -19.92
N THR A 110 0.00 -33.28 -19.07
CA THR A 110 -0.56 -32.03 -18.53
C THR A 110 0.18 -31.62 -17.26
N PRO A 111 0.65 -30.37 -17.17
CA PRO A 111 1.23 -29.85 -15.95
C PRO A 111 0.24 -29.83 -14.78
N ASN A 112 0.74 -29.95 -13.56
CA ASN A 112 -0.10 -29.84 -12.37
C ASN A 112 -0.34 -28.36 -12.00
N TYR A 113 -1.28 -27.72 -12.69
CA TYR A 113 -1.65 -26.32 -12.46
C TYR A 113 -2.23 -26.10 -11.05
N ALA A 114 -2.99 -27.05 -10.52
CA ALA A 114 -3.60 -26.95 -9.20
C ALA A 114 -2.52 -26.76 -8.11
N ARG A 115 -1.41 -27.48 -8.22
CA ARG A 115 -0.29 -27.33 -7.29
C ARG A 115 0.40 -25.97 -7.41
N CYS A 116 0.56 -25.47 -8.63
CA CYS A 116 1.10 -24.12 -8.86
C CYS A 116 0.21 -23.05 -8.22
N VAL A 117 -1.11 -23.12 -8.43
CA VAL A 117 -2.07 -22.21 -7.80
C VAL A 117 -2.01 -22.31 -6.27
N ALA A 118 -1.96 -23.52 -5.72
CA ALA A 118 -1.88 -23.72 -4.26
C ALA A 118 -0.61 -23.11 -3.65
N ILE A 119 0.55 -23.24 -4.31
CA ILE A 119 1.81 -22.62 -3.88
C ILE A 119 1.71 -21.10 -3.91
N SER A 120 1.20 -20.53 -5.01
CA SER A 120 1.01 -19.09 -5.16
C SER A 120 0.07 -18.52 -4.09
N THR A 121 -1.09 -19.16 -3.88
CA THR A 121 -2.06 -18.71 -2.88
C THR A 121 -1.52 -18.78 -1.46
N LYS A 122 -0.89 -19.91 -1.10
CA LYS A 122 -0.29 -20.09 0.23
C LYS A 122 0.86 -19.10 0.47
N GLY A 123 1.69 -18.87 -0.55
CA GLY A 123 2.75 -17.86 -0.52
C GLY A 123 2.18 -16.47 -0.28
N ALA A 124 1.19 -16.06 -1.07
CA ALA A 124 0.54 -14.76 -0.94
C ALA A 124 -0.05 -14.55 0.47
N GLN A 125 -0.81 -15.53 0.99
CA GLN A 125 -1.40 -15.43 2.32
C GLN A 125 -0.35 -15.27 3.43
N ARG A 126 0.74 -16.04 3.37
CA ARG A 126 1.81 -15.97 4.37
C ARG A 126 2.56 -14.65 4.33
N GLU A 127 2.90 -14.19 3.13
CA GLU A 127 3.71 -12.99 2.93
C GLU A 127 2.94 -11.70 3.23
N MET A 128 1.61 -11.70 3.09
CA MET A 128 0.77 -10.54 3.40
C MET A 128 0.54 -10.32 4.90
N LEU A 129 0.83 -11.30 5.75
CA LEU A 129 0.56 -11.20 7.19
C LEU A 129 1.30 -10.01 7.83
N PHE A 130 2.61 -9.91 7.63
CA PHE A 130 3.42 -8.87 8.24
C PHE A 130 3.08 -7.46 7.72
N PRO A 131 2.98 -7.20 6.41
CA PRO A 131 2.53 -5.92 5.90
C PRO A 131 1.14 -5.50 6.39
N SER A 132 0.20 -6.45 6.51
CA SER A 132 -1.15 -6.16 7.00
C SER A 132 -1.15 -5.76 8.47
N VAL A 133 -0.43 -6.48 9.33
CA VAL A 133 -0.29 -6.13 10.75
C VAL A 133 0.35 -4.74 10.91
N LEU A 134 1.39 -4.45 10.14
CA LEU A 134 2.05 -3.16 10.15
C LEU A 134 1.11 -2.02 9.74
N ALA A 135 0.30 -2.22 8.69
CA ALA A 135 -0.66 -1.23 8.21
C ALA A 135 -1.76 -0.91 9.25
N ILE A 136 -2.11 -1.87 10.10
CA ILE A 136 -3.08 -1.67 11.19
C ILE A 136 -2.42 -1.03 12.41
N LEU A 137 -1.26 -1.52 12.83
CA LEU A 137 -0.62 -1.05 14.06
C LEU A 137 -0.02 0.35 13.94
N ALA A 138 0.46 0.76 12.77
CA ALA A 138 1.10 2.05 12.59
C ALA A 138 0.16 3.24 12.88
N PRO A 139 -1.06 3.33 12.31
CA PRO A 139 -1.98 4.42 12.64
C PRO A 139 -2.45 4.38 14.11
N ILE A 140 -2.60 3.19 14.69
CA ILE A 140 -2.96 3.05 16.12
C ILE A 140 -1.85 3.62 17.00
N ALA A 141 -0.59 3.25 16.75
CA ALA A 141 0.55 3.76 17.50
C ALA A 141 0.71 5.27 17.35
N VAL A 142 0.58 5.79 16.12
CA VAL A 142 0.63 7.24 15.85
C VAL A 142 -0.51 7.97 16.55
N GLY A 143 -1.71 7.41 16.56
CA GLY A 143 -2.87 7.98 17.25
C GLY A 143 -2.66 8.08 18.77
N PHE A 144 -2.08 7.05 19.39
CA PHE A 144 -1.78 7.08 20.82
C PHE A 144 -0.66 8.07 21.20
N ILE A 145 0.36 8.23 20.33
CA ILE A 145 1.53 9.07 20.64
C ILE A 145 1.30 10.53 20.24
N PHE A 146 0.73 10.78 19.06
CA PHE A 146 0.62 12.10 18.45
C PHE A 146 -0.83 12.61 18.30
N GLY A 147 -1.81 11.81 18.76
CA GLY A 147 -3.23 12.16 18.68
C GLY A 147 -3.78 12.23 17.26
N VAL A 148 -4.97 12.85 17.15
CA VAL A 148 -5.69 12.98 15.87
C VAL A 148 -4.88 13.74 14.82
N ALA A 149 -4.19 14.82 15.23
CA ALA A 149 -3.34 15.60 14.33
C ALA A 149 -2.23 14.75 13.71
N GLY A 150 -1.59 13.87 14.50
CA GLY A 150 -0.57 12.94 14.01
C GLY A 150 -1.13 11.93 13.02
N VAL A 151 -2.32 11.38 13.27
CA VAL A 151 -2.99 10.45 12.35
C VAL A 151 -3.37 11.14 11.04
N MET A 152 -3.90 12.36 11.10
CA MET A 152 -4.17 13.14 9.88
C MET A 152 -2.89 13.38 9.07
N GLY A 153 -1.79 13.73 9.74
CA GLY A 153 -0.48 13.83 9.10
C GLY A 153 -0.07 12.51 8.43
N LEU A 154 -0.17 11.39 9.15
CA LEU A 154 0.16 10.05 8.63
C LEU A 154 -0.67 9.71 7.38
N LEU A 155 -1.97 9.98 7.38
CA LEU A 155 -2.83 9.71 6.24
C LEU A 155 -2.46 10.56 5.02
N ILE A 156 -2.21 11.85 5.22
CA ILE A 156 -1.78 12.77 4.14
C ILE A 156 -0.43 12.32 3.57
N GLY A 157 0.53 12.02 4.44
CA GLY A 157 1.87 11.58 4.02
C GLY A 157 1.86 10.25 3.28
N SER A 158 1.12 9.27 3.81
CA SER A 158 0.99 7.94 3.17
C SER A 158 0.25 8.02 1.84
N LEU A 159 -0.81 8.83 1.75
CA LEU A 159 -1.55 9.01 0.51
C LEU A 159 -0.71 9.70 -0.57
N SER A 160 -0.02 10.77 -0.22
CA SER A 160 0.81 11.55 -1.16
C SER A 160 1.98 10.71 -1.68
N ALA A 161 2.77 10.12 -0.78
CA ALA A 161 3.91 9.29 -1.15
C ALA A 161 3.48 7.99 -1.84
N GLY A 162 2.42 7.36 -1.35
CA GLY A 162 1.87 6.14 -1.92
C GLY A 162 1.34 6.33 -3.34
N PHE A 163 0.67 7.44 -3.62
CA PHE A 163 0.19 7.75 -4.96
C PHE A 163 1.34 7.92 -5.95
N VAL A 164 2.34 8.72 -5.59
CA VAL A 164 3.54 8.94 -6.44
C VAL A 164 4.27 7.63 -6.67
N LEU A 165 4.48 6.85 -5.62
CA LEU A 165 5.17 5.57 -5.69
C LEU A 165 4.41 4.56 -6.56
N ALA A 166 3.08 4.49 -6.43
CA ALA A 166 2.24 3.60 -7.24
C ALA A 166 2.32 3.94 -8.73
N VAL A 167 2.25 5.22 -9.10
CA VAL A 167 2.40 5.67 -10.49
C VAL A 167 3.80 5.37 -11.01
N PHE A 168 4.82 5.66 -10.22
CA PHE A 168 6.21 5.37 -10.57
C PHE A 168 6.43 3.88 -10.83
N MET A 169 5.99 3.01 -9.93
CA MET A 169 6.18 1.57 -10.06
C MET A 169 5.39 0.97 -11.23
N ALA A 170 4.17 1.42 -11.46
CA ALA A 170 3.36 0.96 -12.58
C ALA A 170 4.03 1.31 -13.92
N ASN A 171 4.54 2.53 -14.05
CA ASN A 171 5.20 2.98 -15.27
C ASN A 171 6.57 2.31 -15.47
N SER A 172 7.39 2.24 -14.41
CA SER A 172 8.69 1.59 -14.47
C SER A 172 8.58 0.09 -14.78
N GLY A 173 7.65 -0.61 -14.11
CA GLY A 173 7.39 -2.03 -14.37
C GLY A 173 6.94 -2.28 -15.80
N GLY A 174 6.04 -1.44 -16.32
CA GLY A 174 5.60 -1.51 -17.71
C GLY A 174 6.73 -1.25 -18.70
N ALA A 175 7.60 -0.27 -18.42
CA ALA A 175 8.77 0.03 -19.27
C ALA A 175 9.75 -1.15 -19.32
N TRP A 176 10.06 -1.77 -18.17
CA TRP A 176 10.93 -2.93 -18.11
C TRP A 176 10.34 -4.16 -18.81
N ASP A 177 9.04 -4.43 -18.64
CA ASP A 177 8.37 -5.54 -19.34
C ASP A 177 8.37 -5.33 -20.85
N ASN A 178 8.13 -4.11 -21.32
CA ASN A 178 8.20 -3.79 -22.74
C ASN A 178 9.61 -3.88 -23.29
N ALA A 179 10.62 -3.42 -22.56
CA ALA A 179 12.02 -3.54 -22.96
C ALA A 179 12.43 -5.01 -23.08
N LYS A 180 12.03 -5.84 -22.12
CA LYS A 180 12.29 -7.29 -22.17
C LYS A 180 11.63 -7.92 -23.40
N LYS A 181 10.36 -7.63 -23.66
CA LYS A 181 9.63 -8.16 -24.83
C LYS A 181 10.28 -7.72 -26.14
N PHE A 182 10.69 -6.46 -26.25
CA PHE A 182 11.40 -5.94 -27.41
C PHE A 182 12.67 -6.75 -27.72
N ILE A 183 13.43 -7.13 -26.69
CA ILE A 183 14.62 -7.98 -26.86
C ILE A 183 14.20 -9.40 -27.25
N GLU A 184 13.19 -9.98 -26.59
CA GLU A 184 12.69 -11.34 -26.89
C GLU A 184 12.18 -11.51 -28.33
N GLU A 185 11.68 -10.45 -28.95
CA GLU A 185 11.25 -10.39 -30.35
C GLU A 185 12.42 -10.44 -31.37
N GLY A 186 13.64 -10.51 -30.88
CA GLY A 186 14.85 -10.66 -31.74
C GLY A 186 15.68 -9.39 -31.83
N ASN A 187 15.25 -8.26 -31.22
CA ASN A 187 16.07 -7.05 -31.21
C ASN A 187 17.26 -7.18 -30.23
N LEU A 188 18.32 -6.43 -30.45
CA LEU A 188 19.50 -6.37 -29.58
C LEU A 188 20.12 -7.75 -29.23
N GLY A 189 19.98 -8.72 -30.10
CA GLY A 189 20.57 -10.07 -29.95
C GLY A 189 19.54 -11.14 -29.52
N GLY A 190 18.31 -10.78 -29.24
CA GLY A 190 17.22 -11.72 -28.97
C GLY A 190 17.28 -12.39 -27.61
N LYS A 191 16.38 -13.36 -27.44
CA LYS A 191 16.21 -14.10 -26.19
C LYS A 191 17.49 -14.89 -25.83
N GLY A 192 17.98 -14.70 -24.61
CA GLY A 192 19.19 -15.35 -24.09
C GLY A 192 20.49 -14.61 -24.38
N SER A 193 20.45 -13.47 -25.10
CA SER A 193 21.61 -12.59 -25.30
C SER A 193 22.02 -11.91 -23.98
N ASP A 194 23.20 -11.25 -23.99
CA ASP A 194 23.66 -10.50 -22.82
C ASP A 194 22.76 -9.30 -22.49
N ASN A 195 22.11 -8.74 -23.49
CA ASN A 195 21.10 -7.68 -23.28
C ASN A 195 19.79 -8.18 -22.71
N HIS A 196 19.52 -9.50 -22.77
CA HIS A 196 18.31 -10.11 -22.20
C HIS A 196 18.50 -10.55 -20.74
N LYS A 197 19.72 -10.76 -20.27
CA LYS A 197 20.07 -11.19 -18.90
C LYS A 197 20.06 -10.02 -17.94
#